data_af44f0ee372c5bea35a8629e6875be19
#
_entry.id   af44f0ee372c5bea35a8629e6875be19
#
_cell.length_a   1.000
_cell.length_b   1.000
_cell.length_c   1.000
_cell.angle_alpha   90.00
_cell.angle_beta   90.00
_cell.angle_gamma   90.00
#
_symmetry.space_group_name_H-M   'P 1'
#
loop_
_entity.id
_entity.type
_entity.pdbx_description
1 polymer ?
#
loop_
_entity_poly.entity_id
_entity_poly.type
_entity_poly.pdbx_seq_one_letter_code
_entity_poly.pdbx_strand_id
1 'polypeptide(L)'
;MIGKGELLITIMSSLAQEESRNISENTTWGQRKRFADGKVSVPFGRFLGYDRGENGGLVVNPGQAAIVRKIYSLFLQGKTLHGIKRILEGEGILSPGGKKSWSLTTIRSILTNEKYKGDALLQKSFTVDFLTKKKKKNEGEVQQYYVEGAHEAIVTPAIFEMVQREMERRKGVKGNKYNCTTFLSGKIKCGECGSWFGPKVWHSNDKYRRTVYQCNHKYNGEYKCSTPTITEDDVRCWFVDAVNKIYKNRNDILVDMGAAMSALDHQDELVTKQEELESWLEQKHLEIDALILHNASQTINQDSYQKKFDRLTKEYEKGRAELDSIAAKLGENRSRKEMLHEFIDTIRDKATLVEDIDENLWMALFDCLVVNSMDDVRFILKDGREIKV
;
A
#
# COMPACT_ATOMS: atom_id res chain seq x y z
N MET A 1 63.01 -6.72 -7.38
CA MET A 1 63.06 -5.53 -6.51
C MET A 1 61.86 -4.66 -6.88
N ILE A 2 60.88 -4.58 -6.04
CA ILE A 2 59.76 -3.66 -6.20
C ILE A 2 60.31 -2.25 -6.08
N GLY A 3 60.20 -1.42 -7.09
CA GLY A 3 60.78 -0.08 -7.09
C GLY A 3 60.17 0.79 -5.97
N LYS A 4 60.99 1.68 -5.37
CA LYS A 4 60.50 2.57 -4.30
C LYS A 4 59.24 3.37 -4.67
N GLY A 5 59.02 3.61 -5.96
CA GLY A 5 57.81 4.26 -6.50
C GLY A 5 56.58 3.37 -6.44
N GLU A 6 56.68 2.07 -6.71
CA GLU A 6 55.54 1.14 -6.61
C GLU A 6 55.09 0.93 -5.17
N LEU A 7 56.04 0.88 -4.21
CA LEU A 7 55.69 0.83 -2.79
C LEU A 7 54.92 2.09 -2.34
N LEU A 8 55.37 3.28 -2.79
CA LEU A 8 54.75 4.54 -2.43
C LEU A 8 53.33 4.64 -3.01
N ILE A 9 53.12 4.23 -4.27
CA ILE A 9 51.82 4.18 -4.93
C ILE A 9 50.90 3.21 -4.19
N THR A 10 51.38 2.04 -3.79
CA THR A 10 50.61 1.04 -3.06
C THR A 10 50.17 1.56 -1.70
N ILE A 11 51.07 2.22 -0.95
CA ILE A 11 50.70 2.82 0.36
C ILE A 11 49.72 3.95 0.20
N MET A 12 49.95 4.86 -0.77
CA MET A 12 49.00 5.96 -1.04
C MET A 12 47.63 5.45 -1.48
N SER A 13 47.57 4.44 -2.33
CA SER A 13 46.32 3.78 -2.75
C SER A 13 45.60 3.14 -1.57
N SER A 14 46.31 2.47 -0.68
CA SER A 14 45.76 1.84 0.53
C SER A 14 45.19 2.90 1.48
N LEU A 15 45.92 4.00 1.71
CA LEU A 15 45.45 5.13 2.54
C LEU A 15 44.21 5.79 1.96
N ALA A 16 44.17 6.06 0.65
CA ALA A 16 43.03 6.65 -0.03
C ALA A 16 41.79 5.73 0.05
N GLN A 17 42.03 4.40 0.00
CA GLN A 17 40.96 3.41 0.13
C GLN A 17 40.38 3.37 1.56
N GLU A 18 41.26 3.40 2.58
CA GLU A 18 40.83 3.50 3.97
C GLU A 18 40.11 4.79 4.30
N GLU A 19 40.58 5.92 3.78
CA GLU A 19 39.88 7.22 3.93
C GLU A 19 38.50 7.19 3.28
N SER A 20 38.38 6.64 2.07
CA SER A 20 37.09 6.48 1.39
C SER A 20 36.13 5.57 2.17
N ARG A 21 36.64 4.50 2.79
CA ARG A 21 35.87 3.61 3.66
C ARG A 21 35.37 4.34 4.89
N ASN A 22 36.23 5.07 5.61
CA ASN A 22 35.90 5.83 6.80
C ASN A 22 34.82 6.89 6.51
N ILE A 23 34.93 7.63 5.41
CA ILE A 23 33.93 8.59 4.98
C ILE A 23 32.59 7.89 4.71
N SER A 24 32.59 6.74 4.05
CA SER A 24 31.39 5.96 3.76
C SER A 24 30.73 5.46 5.04
N GLU A 25 31.48 4.91 5.98
CA GLU A 25 30.98 4.42 7.27
C GLU A 25 30.40 5.56 8.12
N ASN A 26 31.10 6.69 8.23
CA ASN A 26 30.61 7.87 8.95
C ASN A 26 29.35 8.45 8.34
N THR A 27 29.27 8.49 7.01
CA THR A 27 28.05 8.95 6.29
C THR A 27 26.89 8.00 6.56
N THR A 28 27.13 6.70 6.50
CA THR A 28 26.12 5.66 6.76
C THR A 28 25.64 5.73 8.21
N TRP A 29 26.54 5.88 9.17
CA TRP A 29 26.19 6.05 10.57
C TRP A 29 25.36 7.30 10.81
N GLY A 30 25.76 8.46 10.26
CA GLY A 30 25.00 9.70 10.35
C GLY A 30 23.60 9.63 9.70
N GLN A 31 23.46 8.83 8.62
CA GLN A 31 22.15 8.57 8.01
C GLN A 31 21.28 7.70 8.92
N ARG A 32 21.83 6.61 9.47
CA ARG A 32 21.11 5.71 10.39
C ARG A 32 20.62 6.43 11.65
N LYS A 33 21.48 7.29 12.22
CA LYS A 33 21.11 8.13 13.36
C LYS A 33 19.93 9.06 13.03
N ARG A 34 19.94 9.72 11.86
CA ARG A 34 18.80 10.54 11.42
C ARG A 34 17.54 9.72 11.21
N PHE A 35 17.65 8.47 10.73
CA PHE A 35 16.52 7.57 10.57
C PHE A 35 15.96 7.12 11.90
N ALA A 36 16.82 6.84 12.88
CA ALA A 36 16.39 6.54 14.25
C ALA A 36 15.69 7.74 14.91
N ASP A 37 16.15 8.97 14.61
CA ASP A 37 15.49 10.21 15.06
C ASP A 37 14.20 10.55 14.26
N GLY A 38 13.73 9.66 13.37
CA GLY A 38 12.53 9.86 12.56
C GLY A 38 12.62 10.98 11.51
N LYS A 39 13.83 11.51 11.23
CA LYS A 39 14.01 12.62 10.28
C LYS A 39 13.90 12.14 8.84
N VAL A 40 12.77 12.48 8.21
CA VAL A 40 12.48 12.14 6.82
C VAL A 40 13.21 13.07 5.87
N SER A 41 13.90 12.50 4.88
CA SER A 41 14.53 13.24 3.79
C SER A 41 14.12 12.64 2.45
N VAL A 42 13.74 13.51 1.50
CA VAL A 42 13.33 13.13 0.15
C VAL A 42 14.02 13.99 -0.89
N PRO A 43 14.19 13.51 -2.13
CA PRO A 43 14.68 14.33 -3.24
C PRO A 43 13.54 15.24 -3.74
N PHE A 44 13.34 16.40 -3.11
CA PHE A 44 12.22 17.31 -3.36
C PHE A 44 12.04 17.68 -4.84
N GLY A 45 13.10 17.79 -5.63
CA GLY A 45 13.03 18.20 -7.04
C GLY A 45 12.23 17.24 -7.96
N ARG A 46 11.87 16.04 -7.46
CA ARG A 46 11.07 15.04 -8.21
C ARG A 46 10.03 14.36 -7.36
N PHE A 47 9.76 14.90 -6.18
CA PHE A 47 8.78 14.35 -5.25
C PHE A 47 7.50 15.19 -5.32
N LEU A 48 6.53 14.75 -6.11
CA LEU A 48 5.30 15.47 -6.37
C LEU A 48 4.45 15.58 -5.09
N GLY A 49 3.88 16.74 -4.83
CA GLY A 49 2.92 16.98 -3.75
C GLY A 49 3.53 17.61 -2.50
N TYR A 50 4.85 17.61 -2.38
CA TYR A 50 5.52 18.19 -1.22
C TYR A 50 6.68 19.12 -1.60
N ASP A 51 6.75 20.23 -0.92
CA ASP A 51 7.89 21.16 -0.94
C ASP A 51 8.74 20.99 0.33
N ARG A 52 9.94 21.56 0.31
CA ARG A 52 10.84 21.56 1.45
C ARG A 52 10.44 22.69 2.40
N GLY A 53 10.04 22.35 3.62
CA GLY A 53 9.78 23.32 4.68
C GLY A 53 11.06 23.94 5.24
N GLU A 54 10.93 25.00 6.02
CA GLU A 54 12.04 25.73 6.66
C GLU A 54 12.92 24.83 7.53
N ASN A 55 12.31 23.88 8.23
CA ASN A 55 13.00 22.89 9.05
C ASN A 55 13.52 21.67 8.26
N GLY A 56 13.45 21.71 6.92
CA GLY A 56 13.87 20.61 6.05
C GLY A 56 12.88 19.45 5.97
N GLY A 57 11.71 19.54 6.64
CA GLY A 57 10.60 18.57 6.58
C GLY A 57 9.78 18.69 5.30
N LEU A 58 8.76 17.84 5.18
CA LEU A 58 7.81 17.85 4.06
C LEU A 58 6.65 18.81 4.38
N VAL A 59 6.36 19.73 3.47
CA VAL A 59 5.21 20.63 3.51
C VAL A 59 4.37 20.39 2.28
N VAL A 60 3.04 20.27 2.44
CA VAL A 60 2.13 20.01 1.33
C VAL A 60 2.09 21.19 0.37
N ASN A 61 2.35 20.91 -0.92
CA ASN A 61 2.12 21.85 -2.00
C ASN A 61 0.69 21.67 -2.54
N PRO A 62 -0.25 22.61 -2.34
CA PRO A 62 -1.66 22.43 -2.66
C PRO A 62 -1.93 22.07 -4.13
N GLY A 63 -1.22 22.72 -5.06
CA GLY A 63 -1.36 22.50 -6.49
C GLY A 63 -0.91 21.09 -6.90
N GLN A 64 0.25 20.66 -6.40
CA GLN A 64 0.76 19.31 -6.69
C GLN A 64 -0.01 18.23 -5.93
N ALA A 65 -0.46 18.50 -4.72
CA ALA A 65 -1.29 17.60 -3.93
C ALA A 65 -2.62 17.28 -4.62
N ALA A 66 -3.22 18.26 -5.30
CA ALA A 66 -4.43 18.03 -6.11
C ALA A 66 -4.19 17.01 -7.22
N ILE A 67 -3.01 17.03 -7.87
CA ILE A 67 -2.63 16.04 -8.89
C ILE A 67 -2.49 14.65 -8.27
N VAL A 68 -1.85 14.55 -7.10
CA VAL A 68 -1.71 13.28 -6.37
C VAL A 68 -3.09 12.71 -6.03
N ARG A 69 -3.97 13.51 -5.40
CA ARG A 69 -5.35 13.09 -5.07
C ARG A 69 -6.11 12.64 -6.32
N LYS A 70 -5.94 13.34 -7.45
CA LYS A 70 -6.54 12.96 -8.73
C LYS A 70 -6.04 11.59 -9.20
N ILE A 71 -4.74 11.28 -9.11
CA ILE A 71 -4.17 9.97 -9.47
C ILE A 71 -4.81 8.86 -8.62
N TYR A 72 -4.94 9.07 -7.31
CA TYR A 72 -5.59 8.13 -6.40
C TYR A 72 -7.07 7.93 -6.75
N SER A 73 -7.81 9.01 -6.97
CA SER A 73 -9.23 8.97 -7.38
C SER A 73 -9.42 8.22 -8.70
N LEU A 74 -8.66 8.54 -9.74
CA LEU A 74 -8.72 7.85 -11.02
C LEU A 74 -8.41 6.36 -10.91
N PHE A 75 -7.46 5.98 -10.04
CA PHE A 75 -7.14 4.58 -9.83
C PHE A 75 -8.29 3.83 -9.14
N LEU A 76 -8.93 4.44 -8.13
CA LEU A 76 -10.10 3.90 -7.45
C LEU A 76 -11.34 3.83 -8.35
N GLN A 77 -11.49 4.78 -9.28
CA GLN A 77 -12.50 4.72 -10.34
C GLN A 77 -12.25 3.59 -11.36
N GLY A 78 -11.27 2.73 -11.13
CA GLY A 78 -11.00 1.57 -11.98
C GLY A 78 -10.08 1.84 -13.18
N LYS A 79 -9.59 3.06 -13.36
CA LYS A 79 -8.68 3.36 -14.48
C LYS A 79 -7.38 2.54 -14.36
N THR A 80 -6.84 2.08 -15.49
CA THR A 80 -5.51 1.47 -15.54
C THR A 80 -4.42 2.53 -15.42
N LEU A 81 -3.19 2.12 -15.08
CA LEU A 81 -2.05 3.04 -15.10
C LEU A 81 -1.87 3.72 -16.47
N HIS A 82 -2.15 3.01 -17.57
CA HIS A 82 -2.18 3.59 -18.92
C HIS A 82 -3.33 4.59 -19.11
N GLY A 83 -4.51 4.30 -18.55
CA GLY A 83 -5.66 5.22 -18.59
C GLY A 83 -5.36 6.51 -17.83
N ILE A 84 -4.81 6.41 -16.62
CA ILE A 84 -4.39 7.56 -15.80
C ILE A 84 -3.34 8.38 -16.56
N LYS A 85 -2.31 7.73 -17.14
CA LYS A 85 -1.31 8.39 -17.98
C LYS A 85 -1.95 9.24 -19.08
N ARG A 86 -2.89 8.66 -19.86
CA ARG A 86 -3.56 9.37 -20.97
C ARG A 86 -4.35 10.58 -20.48
N ILE A 87 -5.03 10.45 -19.35
CA ILE A 87 -5.83 11.55 -18.77
C ILE A 87 -4.90 12.70 -18.35
N LEU A 88 -3.82 12.39 -17.60
CA LEU A 88 -2.87 13.42 -17.15
C LEU A 88 -2.18 14.11 -18.33
N GLU A 89 -1.77 13.36 -19.36
CA GLU A 89 -1.16 13.90 -20.58
C GLU A 89 -2.15 14.72 -21.42
N GLY A 90 -3.42 14.28 -21.51
CA GLY A 90 -4.48 14.98 -22.23
C GLY A 90 -4.86 16.32 -21.58
N GLU A 91 -4.76 16.41 -20.26
CA GLU A 91 -4.97 17.66 -19.51
C GLU A 91 -3.72 18.56 -19.45
N GLY A 92 -2.62 18.13 -20.07
CA GLY A 92 -1.38 18.90 -20.09
C GLY A 92 -0.64 18.94 -18.75
N ILE A 93 -0.98 18.04 -17.81
CA ILE A 93 -0.34 17.96 -16.49
C ILE A 93 1.07 17.38 -16.64
N LEU A 94 2.07 18.16 -16.23
CA LEU A 94 3.46 17.73 -16.31
C LEU A 94 3.81 16.68 -15.26
N SER A 95 4.68 15.74 -15.61
CA SER A 95 5.21 14.74 -14.68
C SER A 95 6.13 15.40 -13.64
N PRO A 96 6.46 14.72 -12.51
CA PRO A 96 7.36 15.26 -11.47
C PRO A 96 8.75 15.66 -11.98
N GLY A 97 9.13 15.19 -13.15
CA GLY A 97 10.36 15.59 -13.83
C GLY A 97 10.19 16.70 -14.87
N GLY A 98 9.04 17.38 -14.90
CA GLY A 98 8.73 18.47 -15.85
C GLY A 98 8.48 18.01 -17.29
N LYS A 99 8.28 16.72 -17.54
CA LYS A 99 8.04 16.18 -18.87
C LYS A 99 6.56 16.11 -19.19
N LYS A 100 6.16 16.33 -20.44
CA LYS A 100 4.79 16.15 -20.92
C LYS A 100 4.34 14.69 -20.85
N SER A 101 5.27 13.74 -20.98
CA SER A 101 4.94 12.31 -20.91
C SER A 101 5.15 11.74 -19.50
N TRP A 102 4.16 10.98 -19.05
CA TRP A 102 4.18 10.27 -17.76
C TRP A 102 4.70 8.84 -17.91
N SER A 103 5.55 8.42 -16.98
CA SER A 103 5.98 7.03 -16.85
C SER A 103 4.98 6.24 -15.99
N LEU A 104 4.66 5.01 -16.41
CA LEU A 104 3.83 4.09 -15.62
C LEU A 104 4.47 3.74 -14.26
N THR A 105 5.80 3.68 -14.24
CA THR A 105 6.56 3.46 -13.00
C THR A 105 6.42 4.62 -12.03
N THR A 106 6.35 5.87 -12.53
CA THR A 106 6.11 7.06 -11.70
C THR A 106 4.71 7.02 -11.10
N ILE A 107 3.67 6.74 -11.91
CA ILE A 107 2.28 6.63 -11.41
C ILE A 107 2.18 5.52 -10.36
N ARG A 108 2.77 4.35 -10.63
CA ARG A 108 2.81 3.25 -9.67
C ARG A 108 3.53 3.64 -8.37
N SER A 109 4.68 4.32 -8.49
CA SER A 109 5.43 4.79 -7.34
C SER A 109 4.63 5.78 -6.48
N ILE A 110 3.85 6.68 -7.10
CA ILE A 110 2.95 7.58 -6.38
C ILE A 110 1.88 6.78 -5.62
N LEU A 111 1.24 5.80 -6.26
CA LEU A 111 0.19 4.99 -5.65
C LEU A 111 0.68 4.06 -4.51
N THR A 112 1.99 3.72 -4.47
CA THR A 112 2.55 2.77 -3.48
C THR A 112 3.45 3.43 -2.44
N ASN A 113 3.62 4.74 -2.48
CA ASN A 113 4.52 5.42 -1.55
C ASN A 113 3.77 5.85 -0.29
N GLU A 114 4.11 5.25 0.83
CA GLU A 114 3.53 5.49 2.15
C GLU A 114 3.61 6.95 2.60
N LYS A 115 4.53 7.73 2.03
CA LYS A 115 4.65 9.15 2.36
C LYS A 115 3.41 9.97 2.00
N TYR A 116 2.62 9.53 1.04
CA TYR A 116 1.37 10.23 0.69
C TYR A 116 0.28 10.09 1.75
N LYS A 117 0.34 9.06 2.61
CA LYS A 117 -0.55 8.93 3.78
C LYS A 117 0.00 9.54 5.07
N GLY A 118 1.17 10.22 5.00
CA GLY A 118 1.80 10.89 6.13
C GLY A 118 2.88 10.08 6.85
N ASP A 119 3.09 8.81 6.51
CA ASP A 119 4.06 7.93 7.12
C ASP A 119 5.40 7.94 6.37
N ALA A 120 6.44 7.40 6.98
CA ALA A 120 7.73 7.26 6.33
C ALA A 120 8.40 5.92 6.67
N LEU A 121 8.65 5.09 5.66
CA LEU A 121 9.55 3.95 5.77
C LEU A 121 10.95 4.37 5.34
N LEU A 122 11.87 4.35 6.28
CA LEU A 122 13.25 4.76 6.12
C LEU A 122 14.15 3.55 5.94
N GLN A 123 15.31 3.75 5.29
CA GLN A 123 16.28 2.69 5.00
C GLN A 123 15.74 1.55 4.10
N LYS A 124 14.94 1.92 3.08
CA LYS A 124 14.43 0.98 2.04
C LYS A 124 15.54 0.35 1.20
N SER A 125 16.73 0.96 1.16
CA SER A 125 17.89 0.47 0.45
C SER A 125 19.17 0.89 1.17
N PHE A 126 20.22 0.11 0.99
CA PHE A 126 21.54 0.39 1.55
C PHE A 126 22.65 0.14 0.51
N THR A 127 23.80 0.74 0.74
CA THR A 127 24.99 0.53 -0.10
C THR A 127 25.72 -0.70 0.42
N VAL A 128 25.89 -1.70 -0.44
CA VAL A 128 26.54 -2.99 -0.08
C VAL A 128 28.05 -2.82 -0.02
N ASP A 129 28.61 -2.04 -0.94
CA ASP A 129 30.04 -1.89 -1.10
C ASP A 129 30.37 -0.40 -1.34
N PHE A 130 31.31 0.11 -0.55
CA PHE A 130 31.71 1.51 -0.56
C PHE A 130 32.52 1.88 -1.80
N LEU A 131 33.23 0.92 -2.43
CA LEU A 131 34.02 1.17 -3.65
C LEU A 131 33.11 1.27 -4.89
N THR A 132 32.29 0.28 -5.12
CA THR A 132 31.40 0.23 -6.28
C THR A 132 30.12 1.05 -6.11
N LYS A 133 29.84 1.52 -4.89
CA LYS A 133 28.61 2.26 -4.50
C LYS A 133 27.32 1.51 -4.91
N LYS A 134 27.38 0.19 -5.05
CA LYS A 134 26.25 -0.63 -5.43
C LYS A 134 25.19 -0.62 -4.35
N LYS A 135 23.97 -0.18 -4.71
CA LYS A 135 22.80 -0.18 -3.82
C LYS A 135 22.03 -1.47 -3.94
N LYS A 136 21.56 -1.99 -2.82
CA LYS A 136 20.64 -3.12 -2.72
C LYS A 136 19.36 -2.67 -2.01
N LYS A 137 18.21 -3.24 -2.42
CA LYS A 137 16.96 -3.11 -1.66
C LYS A 137 17.16 -3.82 -0.31
N ASN A 138 16.72 -3.17 0.75
CA ASN A 138 16.77 -3.76 2.09
C ASN A 138 15.59 -4.73 2.23
N GLU A 139 15.89 -6.01 2.39
CA GLU A 139 14.92 -7.09 2.59
C GLU A 139 14.97 -7.64 4.02
N GLY A 140 15.59 -6.88 4.95
CA GLY A 140 15.76 -7.24 6.34
C GLY A 140 17.22 -7.34 6.79
N GLU A 141 18.20 -7.13 5.87
CA GLU A 141 19.64 -7.22 6.21
C GLU A 141 20.11 -6.05 7.08
N VAL A 142 19.41 -4.92 6.99
CA VAL A 142 19.69 -3.72 7.77
C VAL A 142 18.39 -3.21 8.37
N GLN A 143 18.43 -2.73 9.61
CA GLN A 143 17.25 -2.21 10.29
C GLN A 143 16.53 -1.15 9.47
N GLN A 144 15.20 -1.31 9.30
CA GLN A 144 14.30 -0.31 8.72
C GLN A 144 13.58 0.42 9.84
N TYR A 145 13.26 1.68 9.59
CA TYR A 145 12.53 2.51 10.55
C TYR A 145 11.22 2.95 9.91
N TYR A 146 10.12 2.61 10.55
CA TYR A 146 8.79 3.07 10.16
C TYR A 146 8.36 4.18 11.12
N VAL A 147 8.00 5.33 10.59
CA VAL A 147 7.56 6.49 11.35
C VAL A 147 6.15 6.83 10.91
N GLU A 148 5.19 6.65 11.80
CA GLU A 148 3.80 7.04 11.59
C GLU A 148 3.62 8.53 11.80
N GLY A 149 2.75 9.16 10.99
CA GLY A 149 2.43 10.59 11.13
C GLY A 149 3.66 11.52 11.02
N ALA A 150 4.68 11.13 10.26
CA ALA A 150 5.93 11.88 10.12
C ALA A 150 5.75 13.27 9.48
N HIS A 151 4.64 13.48 8.77
CA HIS A 151 4.32 14.73 8.09
C HIS A 151 2.83 14.76 7.70
N GLU A 152 2.35 15.94 7.25
CA GLU A 152 0.97 16.10 6.79
C GLU A 152 0.66 15.18 5.60
N ALA A 153 -0.45 14.45 5.67
CA ALA A 153 -0.89 13.53 4.65
C ALA A 153 -1.58 14.24 3.47
N ILE A 154 -1.31 13.83 2.24
CA ILE A 154 -2.03 14.30 1.04
C ILE A 154 -3.31 13.48 0.81
N VAL A 155 -3.27 12.19 1.10
CA VAL A 155 -4.41 11.28 1.05
C VAL A 155 -4.59 10.65 2.42
N THR A 156 -5.84 10.35 2.79
CA THR A 156 -6.10 9.68 4.06
C THR A 156 -5.51 8.26 4.06
N PRO A 157 -5.12 7.72 5.22
CA PRO A 157 -4.69 6.32 5.34
C PRO A 157 -5.70 5.36 4.73
N ALA A 158 -7.01 5.59 4.92
CA ALA A 158 -8.08 4.77 4.34
C ALA A 158 -8.01 4.72 2.81
N ILE A 159 -7.88 5.86 2.13
CA ILE A 159 -7.75 5.94 0.68
C ILE A 159 -6.48 5.22 0.21
N PHE A 160 -5.36 5.39 0.92
CA PHE A 160 -4.12 4.70 0.60
C PHE A 160 -4.30 3.17 0.67
N GLU A 161 -4.85 2.66 1.75
CA GLU A 161 -5.09 1.23 1.94
C GLU A 161 -6.09 0.65 0.92
N MET A 162 -7.15 1.40 0.56
CA MET A 162 -8.06 1.02 -0.52
C MET A 162 -7.31 0.82 -1.85
N VAL A 163 -6.37 1.72 -2.16
CA VAL A 163 -5.54 1.61 -3.37
C VAL A 163 -4.62 0.39 -3.29
N GLN A 164 -3.98 0.10 -2.13
CA GLN A 164 -3.13 -1.09 -1.98
C GLN A 164 -3.93 -2.38 -2.18
N ARG A 165 -5.10 -2.51 -1.56
CA ARG A 165 -6.01 -3.67 -1.74
C ARG A 165 -6.43 -3.84 -3.21
N GLU A 166 -6.78 -2.74 -3.87
CA GLU A 166 -7.14 -2.77 -5.28
C GLU A 166 -5.95 -3.17 -6.17
N MET A 167 -4.73 -2.74 -5.83
CA MET A 167 -3.52 -3.18 -6.53
C MET A 167 -3.27 -4.69 -6.37
N GLU A 168 -3.42 -5.22 -5.16
CA GLU A 168 -3.28 -6.67 -4.91
C GLU A 168 -4.39 -7.46 -5.61
N ARG A 169 -5.63 -6.99 -5.54
CA ARG A 169 -6.75 -7.60 -6.26
C ARG A 169 -6.48 -7.71 -7.76
N ARG A 170 -5.92 -6.63 -8.35
CA ARG A 170 -5.56 -6.62 -9.78
C ARG A 170 -4.40 -7.56 -10.11
N LYS A 171 -3.47 -7.84 -9.18
CA LYS A 171 -2.40 -8.83 -9.34
C LYS A 171 -2.90 -10.26 -9.34
N GLY A 172 -3.90 -10.57 -8.50
CA GLY A 172 -4.47 -11.91 -8.32
C GLY A 172 -5.22 -12.45 -9.55
N VAL A 173 -5.54 -11.61 -10.52
CA VAL A 173 -6.16 -12.00 -11.79
C VAL A 173 -5.09 -12.60 -12.71
N LYS A 174 -4.74 -13.88 -12.46
CA LYS A 174 -3.77 -14.64 -13.27
C LYS A 174 -4.29 -14.80 -14.71
N GLY A 175 -3.45 -14.46 -15.67
CA GLY A 175 -3.54 -14.99 -17.06
C GLY A 175 -3.92 -14.00 -18.16
N ASN A 176 -4.54 -12.86 -17.90
CA ASN A 176 -4.77 -11.83 -18.90
C ASN A 176 -4.26 -10.48 -18.41
N LYS A 177 -3.58 -9.74 -19.30
CA LYS A 177 -3.28 -8.34 -19.06
C LYS A 177 -4.59 -7.65 -18.66
N TYR A 178 -4.67 -7.19 -17.40
CA TYR A 178 -5.83 -6.47 -16.88
C TYR A 178 -6.04 -5.22 -17.73
N ASN A 179 -6.82 -5.35 -18.77
CA ASN A 179 -7.26 -4.26 -19.64
C ASN A 179 -8.58 -3.75 -19.07
N CYS A 180 -8.52 -2.82 -18.14
CA CYS A 180 -9.67 -2.09 -17.65
C CYS A 180 -10.22 -1.19 -18.76
N THR A 181 -11.07 -1.73 -19.61
CA THR A 181 -11.75 -0.97 -20.65
C THR A 181 -12.98 -0.25 -20.12
N THR A 182 -13.58 -0.77 -19.06
CA THR A 182 -14.77 -0.21 -18.42
C THR A 182 -14.60 -0.23 -16.90
N PHE A 183 -15.39 0.60 -16.21
CA PHE A 183 -15.45 0.66 -14.74
C PHE A 183 -15.76 -0.71 -14.12
N LEU A 184 -16.68 -1.49 -14.73
CA LEU A 184 -17.12 -2.78 -14.22
C LEU A 184 -16.11 -3.92 -14.41
N SER A 185 -14.99 -3.70 -15.12
CA SER A 185 -13.98 -4.73 -15.34
C SER A 185 -13.38 -5.23 -14.03
N GLY A 186 -13.45 -6.54 -13.78
CA GLY A 186 -12.97 -7.18 -12.56
C GLY A 186 -13.76 -6.85 -11.29
N LYS A 187 -15.02 -6.42 -11.45
CA LYS A 187 -15.94 -6.16 -10.33
C LYS A 187 -17.14 -7.09 -10.33
N ILE A 188 -17.31 -7.88 -11.38
CA ILE A 188 -18.42 -8.83 -11.51
C ILE A 188 -17.85 -10.24 -11.46
N LYS A 189 -18.28 -11.03 -10.48
CA LYS A 189 -17.79 -12.39 -10.23
C LYS A 189 -18.86 -13.40 -10.62
N CYS A 190 -18.45 -14.51 -11.21
CA CYS A 190 -19.31 -15.61 -11.51
C CYS A 190 -19.62 -16.42 -10.24
N GLY A 191 -20.88 -16.57 -9.88
CA GLY A 191 -21.27 -17.33 -8.70
C GLY A 191 -21.10 -18.84 -8.88
N GLU A 192 -21.08 -19.34 -10.14
CA GLU A 192 -20.92 -20.75 -10.45
C GLU A 192 -19.45 -21.21 -10.38
N CYS A 193 -18.53 -20.52 -11.08
CA CYS A 193 -17.12 -20.93 -11.16
C CYS A 193 -16.14 -20.02 -10.43
N GLY A 194 -16.61 -18.94 -9.81
CA GLY A 194 -15.76 -17.97 -9.11
C GLY A 194 -14.89 -17.09 -10.00
N SER A 195 -14.92 -17.26 -11.32
CA SER A 195 -14.14 -16.45 -12.26
C SER A 195 -14.77 -15.06 -12.45
N TRP A 196 -14.00 -14.13 -13.02
CA TRP A 196 -14.47 -12.77 -13.29
C TRP A 196 -15.20 -12.70 -14.62
N PHE A 197 -16.23 -11.83 -14.70
CA PHE A 197 -16.83 -11.42 -15.95
C PHE A 197 -15.91 -10.43 -16.67
N GLY A 198 -15.78 -10.60 -17.98
CA GLY A 198 -15.05 -9.70 -18.85
C GLY A 198 -15.95 -9.01 -19.87
N PRO A 199 -15.64 -7.75 -20.24
CA PRO A 199 -16.38 -7.05 -21.28
C PRO A 199 -16.15 -7.72 -22.65
N LYS A 200 -17.22 -7.89 -23.41
CA LYS A 200 -17.25 -8.33 -24.80
C LYS A 200 -18.02 -7.32 -25.62
N VAL A 201 -17.54 -7.03 -26.82
CA VAL A 201 -18.25 -6.15 -27.74
C VAL A 201 -19.01 -7.00 -28.74
N TRP A 202 -20.34 -6.93 -28.70
CA TRP A 202 -21.20 -7.54 -29.70
C TRP A 202 -21.52 -6.53 -30.79
N HIS A 203 -21.68 -7.01 -32.04
CA HIS A 203 -22.00 -6.17 -33.20
C HIS A 203 -20.97 -5.05 -33.42
N SER A 204 -19.68 -5.40 -33.34
CA SER A 204 -18.58 -4.41 -33.37
C SER A 204 -18.57 -3.53 -34.63
N ASN A 205 -19.16 -4.02 -35.74
CA ASN A 205 -19.12 -3.38 -37.05
C ASN A 205 -20.48 -2.83 -37.51
N ASP A 206 -21.51 -2.83 -36.66
CA ASP A 206 -22.83 -2.33 -37.02
C ASP A 206 -23.42 -1.35 -35.99
N LYS A 207 -24.59 -0.78 -36.33
CA LYS A 207 -25.32 0.19 -35.47
C LYS A 207 -25.82 -0.38 -34.13
N TYR A 208 -25.81 -1.70 -33.97
CA TYR A 208 -26.23 -2.40 -32.75
C TYR A 208 -25.06 -2.73 -31.83
N ARG A 209 -23.91 -2.11 -32.08
CA ARG A 209 -22.72 -2.25 -31.22
C ARG A 209 -23.03 -1.99 -29.78
N ARG A 210 -22.81 -2.99 -28.92
CA ARG A 210 -22.99 -2.90 -27.46
C ARG A 210 -21.93 -3.67 -26.70
N THR A 211 -21.62 -3.21 -25.51
CA THR A 211 -20.79 -3.93 -24.56
C THR A 211 -21.66 -4.82 -23.69
N VAL A 212 -21.26 -6.07 -23.57
CA VAL A 212 -21.88 -7.05 -22.67
C VAL A 212 -20.80 -7.65 -21.76
N TYR A 213 -21.19 -8.14 -20.62
CA TYR A 213 -20.30 -8.79 -19.68
C TYR A 213 -20.63 -10.28 -19.62
N GLN A 214 -19.57 -11.08 -19.64
CA GLN A 214 -19.67 -12.53 -19.71
C GLN A 214 -18.57 -13.18 -18.87
N CYS A 215 -18.89 -14.29 -18.21
CA CYS A 215 -17.90 -15.08 -17.49
C CYS A 215 -16.73 -15.48 -18.42
N ASN A 216 -15.51 -15.20 -17.98
CA ASN A 216 -14.31 -15.50 -18.79
C ASN A 216 -14.10 -17.01 -19.02
N HIS A 217 -14.71 -17.88 -18.21
CA HIS A 217 -14.69 -19.35 -18.36
C HIS A 217 -15.89 -19.89 -19.13
N LYS A 218 -16.80 -19.04 -19.62
CA LYS A 218 -18.05 -19.51 -20.26
C LYS A 218 -17.82 -20.45 -21.45
N TYR A 219 -16.71 -20.25 -22.17
CA TYR A 219 -16.37 -21.07 -23.35
C TYR A 219 -14.97 -21.69 -23.26
N ASN A 220 -14.26 -21.52 -22.14
CA ASN A 220 -12.89 -22.00 -21.96
C ASN A 220 -12.83 -23.06 -20.87
N GLY A 221 -12.18 -24.18 -21.15
CA GLY A 221 -11.97 -25.26 -20.20
C GLY A 221 -12.92 -26.45 -20.41
N GLU A 222 -12.75 -27.47 -19.57
CA GLU A 222 -13.59 -28.69 -19.59
C GLU A 222 -15.01 -28.41 -19.05
N TYR A 223 -15.14 -27.44 -18.15
CA TYR A 223 -16.41 -27.01 -17.56
C TYR A 223 -16.88 -25.69 -18.19
N LYS A 224 -18.07 -25.71 -18.77
CA LYS A 224 -18.70 -24.52 -19.35
C LYS A 224 -19.68 -23.91 -18.37
N CYS A 225 -19.43 -22.66 -17.96
CA CYS A 225 -20.35 -21.93 -17.11
C CYS A 225 -21.70 -21.66 -17.76
N SER A 226 -22.78 -21.91 -17.02
CA SER A 226 -24.15 -21.64 -17.44
C SER A 226 -24.60 -20.20 -17.21
N THR A 227 -23.82 -19.42 -16.42
CA THR A 227 -24.18 -18.06 -16.02
C THR A 227 -24.55 -17.18 -17.21
N PRO A 228 -25.55 -16.26 -17.05
CA PRO A 228 -26.04 -15.43 -18.14
C PRO A 228 -24.98 -14.45 -18.63
N THR A 229 -25.20 -13.95 -19.84
CA THR A 229 -24.53 -12.75 -20.34
C THR A 229 -25.34 -11.56 -19.90
N ILE A 230 -24.71 -10.56 -19.31
CA ILE A 230 -25.36 -9.38 -18.74
C ILE A 230 -24.97 -8.12 -19.48
N THR A 231 -25.83 -7.14 -19.49
CA THR A 231 -25.60 -5.82 -20.08
C THR A 231 -25.19 -4.79 -19.01
N GLU A 232 -24.74 -3.63 -19.44
CA GLU A 232 -24.46 -2.51 -18.53
C GLU A 232 -25.74 -1.98 -17.88
N ASP A 233 -26.85 -2.02 -18.61
CA ASP A 233 -28.17 -1.62 -18.09
C ASP A 233 -28.67 -2.56 -17.01
N ASP A 234 -28.46 -3.90 -17.14
CA ASP A 234 -28.77 -4.85 -16.08
C ASP A 234 -28.01 -4.52 -14.79
N VAL A 235 -26.71 -4.27 -14.90
CA VAL A 235 -25.86 -3.90 -13.76
C VAL A 235 -26.31 -2.57 -13.14
N ARG A 236 -26.75 -1.62 -13.99
CA ARG A 236 -27.28 -0.32 -13.54
C ARG A 236 -28.54 -0.52 -12.68
N CYS A 237 -29.50 -1.27 -13.18
CA CYS A 237 -30.75 -1.54 -12.45
C CYS A 237 -30.46 -2.21 -11.10
N TRP A 238 -29.63 -3.25 -11.10
CA TRP A 238 -29.26 -3.97 -9.87
C TRP A 238 -28.50 -3.07 -8.87
N PHE A 239 -27.59 -2.22 -9.37
CA PHE A 239 -26.88 -1.26 -8.52
C PHE A 239 -27.83 -0.28 -7.84
N VAL A 240 -28.72 0.32 -8.61
CA VAL A 240 -29.74 1.27 -8.11
C VAL A 240 -30.60 0.59 -7.05
N ASP A 241 -31.06 -0.63 -7.30
CA ASP A 241 -31.89 -1.38 -6.35
C ASP A 241 -31.12 -1.73 -5.07
N ALA A 242 -29.87 -2.17 -5.19
CA ALA A 242 -29.02 -2.49 -4.04
C ALA A 242 -28.78 -1.27 -3.16
N VAL A 243 -28.39 -0.15 -3.77
CA VAL A 243 -28.14 1.11 -3.04
C VAL A 243 -29.42 1.62 -2.38
N ASN A 244 -30.53 1.62 -3.09
CA ASN A 244 -31.81 2.06 -2.53
C ASN A 244 -32.31 1.14 -1.40
N LYS A 245 -32.01 -0.17 -1.43
CA LYS A 245 -32.23 -1.08 -0.29
C LYS A 245 -31.37 -0.70 0.92
N ILE A 246 -30.10 -0.35 0.70
CA ILE A 246 -29.22 0.15 1.76
C ILE A 246 -29.81 1.40 2.40
N TYR A 247 -30.23 2.38 1.59
CA TYR A 247 -30.79 3.64 2.11
C TYR A 247 -32.14 3.46 2.83
N LYS A 248 -32.99 2.54 2.39
CA LYS A 248 -34.24 2.21 3.09
C LYS A 248 -33.97 1.61 4.49
N ASN A 249 -32.92 0.78 4.61
CA ASN A 249 -32.54 0.09 5.87
C ASN A 249 -31.38 0.79 6.58
N ARG A 250 -31.10 2.06 6.25
CA ARG A 250 -29.90 2.78 6.72
C ARG A 250 -29.75 2.83 8.24
N ASN A 251 -30.86 2.98 8.97
CA ASN A 251 -30.81 3.10 10.43
C ASN A 251 -30.30 1.80 11.09
N ASP A 252 -30.80 0.65 10.64
CA ASP A 252 -30.38 -0.65 11.14
C ASP A 252 -28.91 -0.90 10.78
N ILE A 253 -28.52 -0.54 9.56
CA ILE A 253 -27.13 -0.63 9.09
C ILE A 253 -26.21 0.27 9.92
N LEU A 254 -26.61 1.50 10.24
CA LEU A 254 -25.82 2.42 11.06
C LEU A 254 -25.67 1.92 12.50
N VAL A 255 -26.69 1.29 13.07
CA VAL A 255 -26.64 0.66 14.41
C VAL A 255 -25.65 -0.50 14.40
N ASP A 256 -25.74 -1.42 13.44
CA ASP A 256 -24.85 -2.56 13.31
C ASP A 256 -23.39 -2.11 13.12
N MET A 257 -23.17 -1.09 12.28
CA MET A 257 -21.85 -0.52 12.07
C MET A 257 -21.29 0.16 13.32
N GLY A 258 -22.14 0.86 14.08
CA GLY A 258 -21.75 1.44 15.36
C GLY A 258 -21.30 0.37 16.35
N ALA A 259 -21.99 -0.76 16.41
CA ALA A 259 -21.59 -1.91 17.24
C ALA A 259 -20.25 -2.52 16.76
N ALA A 260 -20.07 -2.68 15.44
CA ALA A 260 -18.82 -3.18 14.87
C ALA A 260 -17.64 -2.24 15.15
N MET A 261 -17.84 -0.93 15.06
CA MET A 261 -16.83 0.07 15.42
C MET A 261 -16.47 0.01 16.91
N SER A 262 -17.47 -0.09 17.79
CA SER A 262 -17.28 -0.22 19.23
C SER A 262 -16.47 -1.47 19.57
N ALA A 263 -16.70 -2.59 18.88
CA ALA A 263 -15.91 -3.81 19.04
C ALA A 263 -14.44 -3.63 18.60
N LEU A 264 -14.17 -2.77 17.60
CA LEU A 264 -12.82 -2.43 17.16
C LEU A 264 -12.12 -1.41 18.10
N ASP A 265 -12.85 -0.72 18.97
CA ASP A 265 -12.28 0.20 19.97
C ASP A 265 -11.73 -0.54 21.19
N HIS A 266 -12.23 -1.74 21.48
CA HIS A 266 -11.75 -2.55 22.61
C HIS A 266 -10.45 -3.29 22.25
N GLN A 267 -9.35 -2.53 22.09
CA GLN A 267 -8.02 -3.05 21.73
C GLN A 267 -7.00 -2.83 22.86
N ASP A 268 -7.47 -2.46 24.06
CA ASP A 268 -6.62 -2.11 25.19
C ASP A 268 -5.60 -3.22 25.53
N GLU A 269 -6.00 -4.50 25.39
CA GLU A 269 -5.09 -5.64 25.58
C GLU A 269 -3.95 -5.68 24.57
N LEU A 270 -4.22 -5.37 23.29
CA LEU A 270 -3.17 -5.36 22.25
C LEU A 270 -2.23 -4.18 22.42
N VAL A 271 -2.75 -3.02 22.81
CA VAL A 271 -1.96 -1.80 23.07
C VAL A 271 -1.07 -2.03 24.28
N THR A 272 -1.63 -2.52 25.39
CA THR A 272 -0.86 -2.85 26.61
C THR A 272 0.24 -3.87 26.30
N LYS A 273 -0.08 -4.91 25.54
CA LYS A 273 0.90 -5.93 25.15
C LYS A 273 1.99 -5.37 24.23
N GLN A 274 1.66 -4.39 23.37
CA GLN A 274 2.64 -3.68 22.56
C GLN A 274 3.62 -2.91 23.45
N GLU A 275 3.13 -2.12 24.40
CA GLU A 275 3.94 -1.33 25.34
C GLU A 275 4.85 -2.20 26.20
N GLU A 276 4.30 -3.30 26.74
CA GLU A 276 5.09 -4.29 27.52
C GLU A 276 6.22 -4.89 26.68
N LEU A 277 5.94 -5.24 25.45
CA LEU A 277 6.92 -5.87 24.54
C LEU A 277 7.98 -4.87 24.07
N GLU A 278 7.61 -3.61 23.84
CA GLU A 278 8.54 -2.52 23.54
C GLU A 278 9.53 -2.31 24.69
N SER A 279 9.00 -2.21 25.92
CA SER A 279 9.84 -2.08 27.13
C SER A 279 10.77 -3.28 27.33
N TRP A 280 10.26 -4.50 27.11
CA TRP A 280 11.06 -5.71 27.19
C TRP A 280 12.17 -5.76 26.13
N LEU A 281 11.90 -5.35 24.90
CA LEU A 281 12.89 -5.28 23.83
C LEU A 281 13.98 -4.24 24.12
N GLU A 282 13.62 -3.10 24.73
CA GLU A 282 14.59 -2.10 25.15
C GLU A 282 15.54 -2.65 26.22
N GLN A 283 15.01 -3.37 27.22
CA GLN A 283 15.83 -4.04 28.22
C GLN A 283 16.78 -5.07 27.60
N LYS A 284 16.26 -5.89 26.66
CA LYS A 284 17.09 -6.88 25.95
C LYS A 284 18.18 -6.24 25.11
N HIS A 285 17.88 -5.10 24.50
CA HIS A 285 18.90 -4.33 23.75
C HIS A 285 20.03 -3.85 24.67
N LEU A 286 19.69 -3.30 25.83
CA LEU A 286 20.67 -2.90 26.84
C LEU A 286 21.51 -4.07 27.36
N GLU A 287 20.90 -5.27 27.55
CA GLU A 287 21.63 -6.48 27.94
C GLU A 287 22.65 -6.91 26.87
N ILE A 288 22.28 -6.83 25.59
CA ILE A 288 23.16 -7.15 24.46
C ILE A 288 24.32 -6.14 24.39
N ASP A 289 24.03 -4.84 24.51
CA ASP A 289 25.05 -3.79 24.51
C ASP A 289 26.03 -3.93 25.67
N ALA A 290 25.52 -4.21 26.87
CA ALA A 290 26.36 -4.47 28.05
C ALA A 290 27.28 -5.69 27.84
N LEU A 291 26.74 -6.75 27.23
CA LEU A 291 27.53 -7.94 26.89
C LEU A 291 28.63 -7.65 25.87
N ILE A 292 28.36 -6.85 24.85
CA ILE A 292 29.36 -6.41 23.85
C ILE A 292 30.44 -5.56 24.50
N LEU A 293 30.07 -4.58 25.32
CA LEU A 293 31.02 -3.71 26.04
C LEU A 293 31.89 -4.51 27.01
N HIS A 294 31.30 -5.49 27.70
CA HIS A 294 32.03 -6.34 28.62
C HIS A 294 33.09 -7.22 27.87
N ASN A 295 32.73 -7.77 26.71
CA ASN A 295 33.63 -8.50 25.85
C ASN A 295 34.78 -7.65 25.28
N ALA A 296 34.48 -6.36 25.01
CA ALA A 296 35.50 -5.43 24.53
C ALA A 296 36.48 -4.97 25.60
N SER A 297 36.06 -4.97 26.87
CA SER A 297 36.87 -4.46 28.00
C SER A 297 37.66 -5.52 28.76
N GLN A 298 37.28 -6.79 28.64
CA GLN A 298 37.92 -7.92 29.37
C GLN A 298 38.08 -9.15 28.46
N THR A 299 39.15 -9.93 28.69
CA THR A 299 39.36 -11.20 27.96
C THR A 299 38.39 -12.25 28.51
N ILE A 300 37.30 -12.50 27.81
CA ILE A 300 36.28 -13.49 28.17
C ILE A 300 36.47 -14.76 27.31
N ASN A 301 36.02 -15.91 27.84
CA ASN A 301 35.93 -17.13 27.04
C ASN A 301 34.94 -16.91 25.86
N GLN A 302 35.47 -16.91 24.63
CA GLN A 302 34.74 -16.61 23.42
C GLN A 302 33.57 -17.57 23.17
N ASP A 303 33.68 -18.86 23.53
CA ASP A 303 32.59 -19.82 23.38
C ASP A 303 31.38 -19.48 24.28
N SER A 304 31.66 -19.06 25.52
CA SER A 304 30.61 -18.68 26.46
C SER A 304 29.95 -17.36 26.08
N TYR A 305 30.73 -16.39 25.58
CA TYR A 305 30.23 -15.13 25.01
C TYR A 305 29.33 -15.41 23.84
N GLN A 306 29.76 -16.18 22.84
CA GLN A 306 28.99 -16.47 21.65
C GLN A 306 27.65 -17.14 21.97
N LYS A 307 27.65 -18.14 22.85
CA LYS A 307 26.41 -18.81 23.27
C LYS A 307 25.45 -17.86 23.95
N LYS A 308 25.92 -16.94 24.77
CA LYS A 308 25.06 -15.95 25.45
C LYS A 308 24.55 -14.89 24.48
N PHE A 309 25.40 -14.42 23.58
CA PHE A 309 25.07 -13.47 22.54
C PHE A 309 24.01 -14.04 21.59
N ASP A 310 24.19 -15.26 21.08
CA ASP A 310 23.26 -15.92 20.18
C ASP A 310 21.88 -16.14 20.85
N ARG A 311 21.91 -16.50 22.14
CA ARG A 311 20.66 -16.66 22.90
C ARG A 311 19.90 -15.34 23.02
N LEU A 312 20.56 -14.27 23.46
CA LEU A 312 19.94 -12.96 23.62
C LEU A 312 19.43 -12.38 22.30
N THR A 313 20.22 -12.53 21.21
CA THR A 313 19.83 -12.11 19.87
C THR A 313 18.60 -12.87 19.40
N LYS A 314 18.54 -14.18 19.61
CA LYS A 314 17.38 -15.00 19.24
C LYS A 314 16.12 -14.63 20.04
N GLU A 315 16.27 -14.34 21.35
CA GLU A 315 15.16 -13.84 22.17
C GLU A 315 14.66 -12.49 21.66
N TYR A 316 15.58 -11.58 21.35
CA TYR A 316 15.27 -10.25 20.79
C TYR A 316 14.55 -10.35 19.44
N GLU A 317 15.06 -11.17 18.51
CA GLU A 317 14.44 -11.37 17.19
C GLU A 317 13.03 -11.95 17.31
N LYS A 318 12.80 -12.89 18.23
CA LYS A 318 11.47 -13.44 18.49
C LYS A 318 10.52 -12.40 19.03
N GLY A 319 10.95 -11.61 20.02
CA GLY A 319 10.13 -10.52 20.57
C GLY A 319 9.82 -9.45 19.51
N ARG A 320 10.80 -9.13 18.66
CA ARG A 320 10.61 -8.20 17.54
C ARG A 320 9.56 -8.68 16.54
N ALA A 321 9.63 -9.96 16.16
CA ALA A 321 8.62 -10.54 15.25
C ALA A 321 7.21 -10.53 15.86
N GLU A 322 7.09 -10.74 17.19
CA GLU A 322 5.82 -10.64 17.90
C GLU A 322 5.30 -9.19 17.93
N LEU A 323 6.18 -8.21 18.18
CA LEU A 323 5.84 -6.79 18.12
C LEU A 323 5.34 -6.39 16.73
N ASP A 324 6.06 -6.77 15.67
CA ASP A 324 5.67 -6.50 14.29
C ASP A 324 4.31 -7.12 13.95
N SER A 325 4.01 -8.31 14.47
CA SER A 325 2.70 -8.97 14.33
C SER A 325 1.56 -8.19 15.02
N ILE A 326 1.80 -7.68 16.24
CA ILE A 326 0.82 -6.88 16.98
C ILE A 326 0.61 -5.54 16.27
N ALA A 327 1.67 -4.87 15.87
CA ALA A 327 1.60 -3.60 15.13
C ALA A 327 0.82 -3.76 13.80
N ALA A 328 1.03 -4.87 13.08
CA ALA A 328 0.27 -5.18 11.88
C ALA A 328 -1.23 -5.35 12.15
N LYS A 329 -1.61 -6.06 13.24
CA LYS A 329 -3.02 -6.22 13.64
C LYS A 329 -3.67 -4.90 14.03
N LEU A 330 -2.98 -4.07 14.82
CA LEU A 330 -3.47 -2.75 15.21
C LEU A 330 -3.64 -1.83 14.00
N GLY A 331 -2.70 -1.88 13.05
CA GLY A 331 -2.79 -1.15 11.79
C GLY A 331 -3.96 -1.62 10.93
N GLU A 332 -4.21 -2.93 10.84
CA GLU A 332 -5.36 -3.50 10.12
C GLU A 332 -6.68 -3.04 10.74
N ASN A 333 -6.80 -3.10 12.07
CA ASN A 333 -8.00 -2.68 12.79
C ASN A 333 -8.25 -1.17 12.64
N ARG A 334 -7.20 -0.34 12.68
CA ARG A 334 -7.30 1.11 12.42
C ARG A 334 -7.83 1.38 11.01
N SER A 335 -7.23 0.74 10.00
CA SER A 335 -7.68 0.88 8.62
C SER A 335 -9.13 0.41 8.42
N ARG A 336 -9.53 -0.67 9.09
CA ARG A 336 -10.91 -1.16 9.07
C ARG A 336 -11.87 -0.17 9.71
N LYS A 337 -11.49 0.44 10.82
CA LYS A 337 -12.28 1.48 11.49
C LYS A 337 -12.48 2.71 10.61
N GLU A 338 -11.41 3.20 9.97
CA GLU A 338 -11.48 4.33 9.03
C GLU A 338 -12.38 4.03 7.83
N MET A 339 -12.33 2.81 7.29
CA MET A 339 -13.23 2.39 6.20
C MET A 339 -14.69 2.36 6.64
N LEU A 340 -14.97 1.90 7.88
CA LEU A 340 -16.33 1.92 8.43
C LEU A 340 -16.82 3.34 8.63
N HIS A 341 -15.97 4.26 9.09
CA HIS A 341 -16.31 5.68 9.19
C HIS A 341 -16.69 6.28 7.82
N GLU A 342 -15.84 6.09 6.80
CA GLU A 342 -16.10 6.59 5.46
C GLU A 342 -17.39 6.01 4.87
N PHE A 343 -17.67 4.73 5.14
CA PHE A 343 -18.91 4.06 4.75
C PHE A 343 -20.13 4.66 5.45
N ILE A 344 -20.05 4.88 6.78
CA ILE A 344 -21.11 5.51 7.57
C ILE A 344 -21.40 6.92 7.07
N ASP A 345 -20.35 7.72 6.85
CA ASP A 345 -20.50 9.09 6.37
C ASP A 345 -21.13 9.12 4.96
N THR A 346 -20.70 8.20 4.08
CA THR A 346 -21.26 8.07 2.73
C THR A 346 -22.78 7.76 2.78
N ILE A 347 -23.22 6.89 3.69
CA ILE A 347 -24.63 6.54 3.85
C ILE A 347 -25.42 7.67 4.52
N ARG A 348 -24.79 8.40 5.45
CA ARG A 348 -25.44 9.48 6.20
C ARG A 348 -25.68 10.72 5.34
N ASP A 349 -24.72 11.10 4.50
CA ASP A 349 -24.71 12.35 3.76
C ASP A 349 -25.66 12.37 2.54
N LYS A 350 -25.96 11.21 1.93
CA LYS A 350 -26.87 11.14 0.79
C LYS A 350 -28.32 10.90 1.24
N ALA A 351 -29.14 11.94 1.08
CA ALA A 351 -30.56 11.90 1.42
C ALA A 351 -31.48 11.50 0.25
N THR A 352 -30.95 11.42 -0.98
CA THR A 352 -31.73 11.18 -2.20
C THR A 352 -31.50 9.77 -2.74
N LEU A 353 -32.58 9.17 -3.28
CA LEU A 353 -32.50 7.90 -4.02
C LEU A 353 -31.56 8.05 -5.23
N VAL A 354 -30.82 6.98 -5.49
CA VAL A 354 -29.89 6.92 -6.62
C VAL A 354 -30.63 6.47 -7.86
N GLU A 355 -30.41 7.14 -8.99
CA GLU A 355 -31.08 6.85 -10.27
C GLU A 355 -30.12 6.24 -11.30
N ASP A 356 -28.79 6.33 -11.08
CA ASP A 356 -27.79 5.81 -12.00
C ASP A 356 -26.55 5.28 -11.24
N ILE A 357 -25.64 4.61 -11.95
CA ILE A 357 -24.37 4.14 -11.38
C ILE A 357 -23.49 5.34 -11.02
N ASP A 358 -23.18 5.44 -9.73
CA ASP A 358 -22.14 6.32 -9.21
C ASP A 358 -20.88 5.49 -8.94
N GLU A 359 -19.81 5.71 -9.73
CA GLU A 359 -18.55 4.95 -9.61
C GLU A 359 -17.91 5.12 -8.22
N ASN A 360 -18.01 6.32 -7.62
CA ASN A 360 -17.47 6.58 -6.29
C ASN A 360 -18.28 5.85 -5.21
N LEU A 361 -19.61 5.88 -5.35
CA LEU A 361 -20.50 5.18 -4.43
C LEU A 361 -20.32 3.66 -4.52
N TRP A 362 -20.14 3.11 -5.75
CA TRP A 362 -19.77 1.70 -5.91
C TRP A 362 -18.48 1.37 -5.16
N MET A 363 -17.44 2.20 -5.34
CA MET A 363 -16.13 1.98 -4.72
C MET A 363 -16.16 2.17 -3.20
N ALA A 364 -17.05 3.00 -2.68
CA ALA A 364 -17.23 3.17 -1.24
C ALA A 364 -17.97 1.99 -0.60
N LEU A 365 -19.02 1.46 -1.24
CA LEU A 365 -19.92 0.49 -0.65
C LEU A 365 -19.59 -0.97 -0.98
N PHE A 366 -19.22 -1.26 -2.23
CA PHE A 366 -19.17 -2.64 -2.74
C PHE A 366 -17.75 -3.13 -3.04
N ASP A 367 -17.51 -4.41 -2.73
CA ASP A 367 -16.30 -5.13 -3.16
C ASP A 367 -16.52 -5.71 -4.56
N CYS A 368 -17.58 -6.49 -4.73
CA CYS A 368 -17.92 -7.05 -6.03
C CYS A 368 -19.42 -7.36 -6.16
N LEU A 369 -19.84 -7.61 -7.41
CA LEU A 369 -21.15 -8.13 -7.78
C LEU A 369 -20.99 -9.63 -8.10
N VAL A 370 -21.75 -10.49 -7.46
CA VAL A 370 -21.80 -11.93 -7.75
C VAL A 370 -23.06 -12.23 -8.53
N VAL A 371 -22.91 -12.88 -9.70
CA VAL A 371 -24.03 -13.24 -10.58
C VAL A 371 -24.12 -14.76 -10.68
N ASN A 372 -25.21 -15.33 -10.17
CA ASN A 372 -25.58 -16.74 -10.34
C ASN A 372 -26.54 -16.92 -11.53
N SER A 373 -27.62 -16.14 -11.56
CA SER A 373 -28.61 -16.06 -12.63
C SER A 373 -29.10 -14.62 -12.77
N MET A 374 -30.05 -14.35 -13.68
CA MET A 374 -30.66 -13.03 -13.79
C MET A 374 -31.50 -12.66 -12.54
N ASP A 375 -32.02 -13.65 -11.82
CA ASP A 375 -32.88 -13.48 -10.64
C ASP A 375 -32.13 -13.73 -9.31
N ASP A 376 -30.85 -14.17 -9.36
CA ASP A 376 -30.01 -14.36 -8.18
C ASP A 376 -28.68 -13.62 -8.36
N VAL A 377 -28.75 -12.34 -8.03
CA VAL A 377 -27.63 -11.40 -8.09
C VAL A 377 -27.39 -10.83 -6.69
N ARG A 378 -26.12 -10.79 -6.28
CA ARG A 378 -25.73 -10.36 -4.94
C ARG A 378 -24.60 -9.34 -5.00
N PHE A 379 -24.77 -8.23 -4.32
CA PHE A 379 -23.70 -7.28 -4.06
C PHE A 379 -23.01 -7.65 -2.75
N ILE A 380 -21.70 -7.81 -2.80
CA ILE A 380 -20.87 -7.99 -1.61
C ILE A 380 -20.38 -6.63 -1.16
N LEU A 381 -20.75 -6.24 0.04
CA LEU A 381 -20.29 -5.01 0.67
C LEU A 381 -18.83 -5.18 1.13
N LYS A 382 -18.15 -4.06 1.35
CA LYS A 382 -16.76 -4.06 1.86
C LYS A 382 -16.61 -4.63 3.28
N ASP A 383 -17.68 -4.62 4.04
CA ASP A 383 -17.76 -5.26 5.36
C ASP A 383 -18.03 -6.77 5.31
N GLY A 384 -18.27 -7.33 4.11
CA GLY A 384 -18.52 -8.74 3.86
C GLY A 384 -20.00 -9.14 3.86
N ARG A 385 -20.94 -8.21 4.14
CA ARG A 385 -22.38 -8.50 4.02
C ARG A 385 -22.81 -8.62 2.57
N GLU A 386 -23.87 -9.37 2.35
CA GLU A 386 -24.46 -9.59 1.03
C GLU A 386 -25.82 -8.91 0.91
N ILE A 387 -26.05 -8.24 -0.21
CA ILE A 387 -27.35 -7.71 -0.56
C ILE A 387 -27.85 -8.41 -1.82
N LYS A 388 -28.91 -9.18 -1.68
CA LYS A 388 -29.61 -9.77 -2.81
C LYS A 388 -30.51 -8.75 -3.47
N VAL A 389 -30.42 -8.68 -4.81
CA VAL A 389 -31.21 -7.78 -5.66
C VAL A 389 -32.23 -8.58 -6.45
#